data_bdda94dacace2a5d378be10400aab2ee
#
_entry.id   bdda94dacace2a5d378be10400aab2ee
#
_cell.length_a   1.000
_cell.length_b   1.000
_cell.length_c   1.000
_cell.angle_alpha   90.00
_cell.angle_beta   90.00
_cell.angle_gamma   90.00
#
_symmetry.space_group_name_H-M   'P 1'
#
loop_
_entity.id
_entity.type
_entity.pdbx_description
1 polymer ?
#
loop_
_entity_poly.entity_id
_entity_poly.type
_entity_poly.pdbx_seq_one_letter_code
_entity_poly.pdbx_strand_id
1 'polypeptide(L)'
;MRSINGRGLFSGTGLIITGLAVTLVALVFPIWSYADRSGTGVDTLNATTVSTRFGPLSALDREFVTKVRLAGLWELPAGRQAAERGTTKAVRTAGEHLVEGHAFLDERVRDVAAQLGLELPNQPSEQQRAWLATLSSAHGRQYDTQFANILRGAHGKVFGLVAQVRANTRNSLVRGLADDANTTVLDHITVLEATGLVDFDALARDAASASAPPLTVSPAPPGPEDSPSPPVPATPSPAPSYSLPPAATGPPQEDDRREDGPKGADGPKGASSRS
;
A
#
# COMPACT_ATOMS: atom_id res chain seq x y z
N MET A 1 -40.04 -11.02 61.14
CA MET A 1 -39.47 -10.06 60.22
C MET A 1 -37.96 -10.23 60.20
N ARG A 2 -37.40 -10.88 59.21
CA ARG A 2 -35.93 -11.04 59.02
C ARG A 2 -35.44 -9.98 58.05
N SER A 3 -34.61 -9.07 58.56
CA SER A 3 -33.91 -8.06 57.77
C SER A 3 -32.82 -8.74 56.92
N ILE A 4 -32.91 -8.64 55.62
CA ILE A 4 -31.87 -9.08 54.67
C ILE A 4 -30.91 -7.89 54.55
N ASN A 5 -29.76 -7.99 55.24
CA ASN A 5 -28.65 -7.06 55.05
C ASN A 5 -28.06 -7.27 53.66
N GLY A 6 -28.40 -6.39 52.72
CA GLY A 6 -27.74 -6.27 51.43
C GLY A 6 -26.29 -5.79 51.64
N ARG A 7 -25.34 -6.71 51.67
CA ARG A 7 -23.92 -6.39 51.49
C ARG A 7 -23.71 -6.04 50.05
N GLY A 8 -23.75 -4.74 49.78
CA GLY A 8 -23.58 -4.21 48.43
C GLY A 8 -22.17 -4.45 47.87
N LEU A 9 -22.10 -4.49 46.56
CA LEU A 9 -20.91 -4.56 45.71
C LEU A 9 -19.83 -3.49 46.00
N PHE A 10 -20.06 -2.63 47.01
CA PHE A 10 -19.15 -1.56 47.46
C PHE A 10 -18.43 -1.88 48.78
N SER A 11 -18.27 -3.16 49.15
CA SER A 11 -17.37 -3.50 50.24
C SER A 11 -15.91 -3.32 49.77
N GLY A 12 -15.00 -2.87 50.66
CA GLY A 12 -13.60 -2.65 50.33
C GLY A 12 -12.95 -3.85 49.61
N THR A 13 -13.36 -5.08 49.98
CA THR A 13 -12.93 -6.33 49.30
C THR A 13 -13.47 -6.42 47.90
N GLY A 14 -14.70 -6.01 47.61
CA GLY A 14 -15.28 -6.00 46.26
C GLY A 14 -14.58 -5.00 45.35
N LEU A 15 -14.23 -3.82 45.83
CA LEU A 15 -13.44 -2.82 45.09
C LEU A 15 -12.03 -3.31 44.77
N ILE A 16 -11.38 -4.01 45.71
CA ILE A 16 -10.05 -4.58 45.49
C ILE A 16 -10.11 -5.69 44.43
N ILE A 17 -11.09 -6.59 44.48
CA ILE A 17 -11.25 -7.67 43.51
C ILE A 17 -11.59 -7.12 42.12
N THR A 18 -12.46 -6.11 42.02
CA THR A 18 -12.80 -5.45 40.76
C THR A 18 -11.58 -4.70 40.18
N GLY A 19 -10.83 -3.99 41.03
CA GLY A 19 -9.57 -3.32 40.62
C GLY A 19 -8.54 -4.31 40.12
N LEU A 20 -8.35 -5.43 40.81
CA LEU A 20 -7.43 -6.52 40.36
C LEU A 20 -7.89 -7.16 39.04
N ALA A 21 -9.18 -7.40 38.85
CA ALA A 21 -9.71 -7.97 37.60
C ALA A 21 -9.55 -7.00 36.43
N VAL A 22 -9.81 -5.70 36.63
CA VAL A 22 -9.60 -4.67 35.59
C VAL A 22 -8.11 -4.52 35.26
N THR A 23 -7.24 -4.58 36.25
CA THR A 23 -5.79 -4.52 36.06
C THR A 23 -5.28 -5.76 35.30
N LEU A 24 -5.81 -6.94 35.61
CA LEU A 24 -5.45 -8.17 34.90
C LEU A 24 -5.90 -8.14 33.46
N VAL A 25 -7.11 -7.67 33.17
CA VAL A 25 -7.62 -7.48 31.79
C VAL A 25 -6.79 -6.43 31.05
N ALA A 26 -6.42 -5.33 31.71
CA ALA A 26 -5.60 -4.27 31.13
C ALA A 26 -4.14 -4.73 30.84
N LEU A 27 -3.62 -5.72 31.59
CA LEU A 27 -2.31 -6.31 31.36
C LEU A 27 -2.34 -7.43 30.31
N VAL A 28 -3.42 -8.21 30.23
CA VAL A 28 -3.56 -9.31 29.28
C VAL A 28 -3.89 -8.81 27.87
N PHE A 29 -4.69 -7.75 27.76
CA PHE A 29 -5.09 -7.18 26.48
C PHE A 29 -3.90 -6.64 25.64
N PRO A 30 -2.93 -5.87 26.19
CA PRO A 30 -1.74 -5.48 25.43
C PRO A 30 -0.83 -6.67 25.13
N ILE A 31 -0.72 -7.67 26.00
CA ILE A 31 0.07 -8.87 25.72
C ILE A 31 -0.54 -9.65 24.55
N TRP A 32 -1.84 -9.76 24.48
CA TRP A 32 -2.55 -10.41 23.36
C TRP A 32 -2.42 -9.59 22.08
N SER A 33 -2.56 -8.27 22.16
CA SER A 33 -2.35 -7.36 21.03
C SER A 33 -0.89 -7.28 20.57
N TYR A 34 0.07 -7.47 21.49
CA TYR A 34 1.49 -7.56 21.15
C TYR A 34 1.87 -8.94 20.60
N ALA A 35 1.30 -10.02 21.12
CA ALA A 35 1.47 -11.37 20.59
C ALA A 35 0.91 -11.47 19.17
N ASP A 36 -0.21 -10.81 18.88
CA ASP A 36 -0.79 -10.73 17.55
C ASP A 36 0.08 -9.89 16.58
N ARG A 37 0.81 -8.90 17.09
CA ARG A 37 1.76 -8.09 16.31
C ARG A 37 3.17 -8.69 16.24
N SER A 38 3.60 -9.41 17.24
CA SER A 38 4.90 -10.09 17.26
C SER A 38 4.82 -11.51 16.73
N GLY A 39 3.63 -12.12 16.76
CA GLY A 39 3.33 -13.39 16.12
C GLY A 39 3.15 -13.28 14.60
N THR A 40 3.11 -12.09 14.03
CA THR A 40 3.40 -11.82 12.62
C THR A 40 4.89 -11.99 12.30
N GLY A 41 5.65 -12.53 13.22
CA GLY A 41 6.96 -13.06 12.95
C GLY A 41 6.91 -14.06 11.80
N VAL A 42 8.05 -14.21 11.17
CA VAL A 42 8.32 -15.12 10.03
C VAL A 42 7.68 -16.50 10.19
N ASP A 43 7.45 -16.96 11.42
CA ASP A 43 6.87 -18.26 11.73
C ASP A 43 5.35 -18.37 11.46
N THR A 44 4.57 -17.32 11.73
CA THR A 44 3.13 -17.32 11.40
C THR A 44 2.92 -17.16 9.89
N LEU A 45 3.78 -16.38 9.23
CA LEU A 45 3.79 -16.26 7.77
C LEU A 45 4.22 -17.59 7.12
N ASN A 46 5.13 -18.34 7.74
CA ASN A 46 5.57 -19.66 7.26
C ASN A 46 4.55 -20.75 7.50
N ALA A 47 3.80 -20.74 8.60
CA ALA A 47 2.80 -21.75 8.95
C ALA A 47 1.66 -21.86 7.91
N THR A 48 1.41 -20.81 7.14
CA THR A 48 0.39 -20.75 6.08
C THR A 48 0.97 -20.69 4.66
N THR A 49 2.27 -20.94 4.52
CA THR A 49 2.95 -20.94 3.22
C THR A 49 2.67 -22.26 2.48
N VAL A 50 2.21 -22.14 1.24
CA VAL A 50 1.95 -23.28 0.35
C VAL A 50 3.03 -23.37 -0.70
N SER A 51 3.57 -24.58 -0.94
CA SER A 51 4.53 -24.80 -2.01
C SER A 51 3.82 -24.80 -3.37
N THR A 52 4.34 -24.05 -4.33
CA THR A 52 3.88 -24.03 -5.71
C THR A 52 5.05 -24.24 -6.68
N ARG A 53 4.77 -24.55 -7.93
CA ARG A 53 5.79 -24.62 -8.99
C ARG A 53 6.48 -23.25 -9.27
N PHE A 54 5.89 -22.17 -8.79
CA PHE A 54 6.40 -20.81 -8.94
C PHE A 54 7.16 -20.30 -7.71
N GLY A 55 7.41 -21.16 -6.74
CA GLY A 55 7.97 -20.87 -5.44
C GLY A 55 6.92 -20.85 -4.33
N PRO A 56 7.34 -20.70 -3.07
CA PRO A 56 6.42 -20.69 -1.93
C PRO A 56 5.48 -19.49 -2.00
N LEU A 57 4.20 -19.74 -1.72
CA LEU A 57 3.13 -18.75 -1.68
C LEU A 57 2.76 -18.45 -0.23
N SER A 58 3.10 -17.28 0.27
CA SER A 58 2.85 -16.85 1.65
C SER A 58 1.43 -16.31 1.85
N ALA A 59 1.04 -16.05 3.10
CA ALA A 59 -0.21 -15.35 3.42
C ALA A 59 -0.21 -13.91 2.85
N LEU A 60 0.93 -13.21 2.94
CA LEU A 60 1.11 -11.88 2.39
C LEU A 60 0.93 -11.86 0.85
N ASP A 61 1.45 -12.87 0.17
CA ASP A 61 1.27 -13.00 -1.29
C ASP A 61 -0.22 -13.16 -1.67
N ARG A 62 -0.97 -14.01 -0.94
CA ARG A 62 -2.41 -14.19 -1.17
C ARG A 62 -3.21 -12.93 -0.88
N GLU A 63 -2.89 -12.24 0.21
CA GLU A 63 -3.50 -10.97 0.54
C GLU A 63 -3.26 -9.93 -0.56
N PHE A 64 -2.03 -9.84 -1.05
CA PHE A 64 -1.67 -8.92 -2.12
C PHE A 64 -2.46 -9.19 -3.40
N VAL A 65 -2.53 -10.44 -3.86
CA VAL A 65 -3.33 -10.83 -5.04
C VAL A 65 -4.80 -10.42 -4.86
N THR A 66 -5.37 -10.65 -3.67
CA THR A 66 -6.73 -10.22 -3.34
C THR A 66 -6.88 -8.70 -3.38
N LYS A 67 -5.92 -7.95 -2.84
CA LYS A 67 -5.94 -6.47 -2.82
C LYS A 67 -5.85 -5.88 -4.23
N VAL A 68 -4.99 -6.42 -5.09
CA VAL A 68 -4.91 -5.99 -6.50
C VAL A 68 -6.26 -6.19 -7.20
N ARG A 69 -6.91 -7.35 -7.00
CA ARG A 69 -8.24 -7.58 -7.56
C ARG A 69 -9.29 -6.62 -7.02
N LEU A 70 -9.31 -6.40 -5.71
CA LEU A 70 -10.24 -5.46 -5.06
C LEU A 70 -10.04 -4.02 -5.57
N ALA A 71 -8.79 -3.61 -5.83
CA ALA A 71 -8.50 -2.31 -6.43
C ALA A 71 -9.18 -2.16 -7.79
N GLY A 72 -9.01 -3.11 -8.70
CA GLY A 72 -9.65 -3.08 -10.03
C GLY A 72 -11.18 -3.00 -9.96
N LEU A 73 -11.81 -3.65 -8.99
CA LEU A 73 -13.27 -3.68 -8.85
C LEU A 73 -13.91 -2.31 -8.57
N TRP A 74 -13.18 -1.38 -7.95
CA TRP A 74 -13.71 -0.06 -7.64
C TRP A 74 -13.01 1.07 -8.39
N GLU A 75 -11.72 0.94 -8.70
CA GLU A 75 -10.95 2.02 -9.34
C GLU A 75 -11.22 2.11 -10.83
N LEU A 76 -11.55 1.00 -11.51
CA LEU A 76 -12.06 1.02 -12.88
C LEU A 76 -13.36 1.85 -13.02
N PRO A 77 -14.44 1.60 -12.26
CA PRO A 77 -15.62 2.46 -12.34
C PRO A 77 -15.36 3.89 -11.84
N ALA A 78 -14.50 4.10 -10.84
CA ALA A 78 -14.12 5.45 -10.41
C ALA A 78 -13.38 6.23 -11.52
N GLY A 79 -12.43 5.56 -12.20
CA GLY A 79 -11.71 6.14 -13.34
C GLY A 79 -12.64 6.51 -14.51
N ARG A 80 -13.60 5.63 -14.86
CA ARG A 80 -14.61 5.93 -15.89
C ARG A 80 -15.45 7.15 -15.51
N GLN A 81 -15.91 7.23 -14.25
CA GLN A 81 -16.63 8.42 -13.79
C GLN A 81 -15.77 9.69 -13.93
N ALA A 82 -14.47 9.63 -13.63
CA ALA A 82 -13.58 10.78 -13.74
C ALA A 82 -13.34 11.18 -15.20
N ALA A 83 -13.16 10.24 -16.10
CA ALA A 83 -13.01 10.50 -17.53
C ALA A 83 -14.26 11.18 -18.12
N GLU A 84 -15.47 10.79 -17.66
CA GLU A 84 -16.74 11.31 -18.14
C GLU A 84 -17.15 12.63 -17.46
N ARG A 85 -16.96 12.76 -16.15
CA ARG A 85 -17.54 13.80 -15.29
C ARG A 85 -16.53 14.82 -14.75
N GLY A 86 -15.24 14.53 -14.88
CA GLY A 86 -14.17 15.44 -14.43
C GLY A 86 -14.30 16.81 -15.10
N THR A 87 -14.27 17.89 -14.30
CA THR A 87 -14.46 19.23 -14.82
C THR A 87 -13.20 19.81 -15.47
N THR A 88 -12.02 19.30 -15.07
CA THR A 88 -10.74 19.69 -15.64
C THR A 88 -10.14 18.61 -16.53
N LYS A 89 -9.27 19.01 -17.45
CA LYS A 89 -8.54 18.07 -18.30
C LYS A 89 -7.69 17.12 -17.43
N ALA A 90 -7.02 17.64 -16.41
CA ALA A 90 -6.15 16.85 -15.55
C ALA A 90 -6.91 15.72 -14.82
N VAL A 91 -8.13 16.01 -14.31
CA VAL A 91 -8.98 14.99 -13.67
C VAL A 91 -9.44 13.93 -14.66
N ARG A 92 -9.84 14.33 -15.87
CA ARG A 92 -10.23 13.36 -16.92
C ARG A 92 -9.05 12.48 -17.33
N THR A 93 -7.87 13.07 -17.54
CA THR A 93 -6.65 12.31 -17.84
C THR A 93 -6.29 11.35 -16.72
N ALA A 94 -6.37 11.78 -15.45
CA ALA A 94 -6.17 10.85 -14.32
C ALA A 94 -7.19 9.70 -14.34
N GLY A 95 -8.45 9.97 -14.71
CA GLY A 95 -9.47 8.93 -14.90
C GLY A 95 -9.11 7.93 -15.99
N GLU A 96 -8.60 8.41 -17.13
CA GLU A 96 -8.16 7.57 -18.26
C GLU A 96 -7.00 6.66 -17.86
N HIS A 97 -5.98 7.18 -17.16
CA HIS A 97 -4.86 6.39 -16.63
C HIS A 97 -5.34 5.30 -15.65
N LEU A 98 -6.27 5.65 -14.75
CA LEU A 98 -6.84 4.65 -13.84
C LEU A 98 -7.56 3.52 -14.60
N VAL A 99 -8.31 3.85 -15.64
CA VAL A 99 -9.01 2.84 -16.46
C VAL A 99 -8.00 1.91 -17.15
N GLU A 100 -6.98 2.47 -17.79
CA GLU A 100 -5.96 1.70 -18.50
C GLU A 100 -5.16 0.81 -17.53
N GLY A 101 -4.60 1.39 -16.47
CA GLY A 101 -3.79 0.67 -15.50
C GLY A 101 -4.55 -0.45 -14.78
N HIS A 102 -5.79 -0.20 -14.37
CA HIS A 102 -6.59 -1.22 -13.69
C HIS A 102 -7.19 -2.26 -14.64
N ALA A 103 -7.43 -1.96 -15.91
CA ALA A 103 -7.78 -2.97 -16.90
C ALA A 103 -6.61 -3.95 -17.10
N PHE A 104 -5.39 -3.43 -17.24
CA PHE A 104 -4.18 -4.23 -17.31
C PHE A 104 -3.96 -5.09 -16.05
N LEU A 105 -4.01 -4.49 -14.87
CA LEU A 105 -3.81 -5.23 -13.61
C LEU A 105 -4.91 -6.26 -13.34
N ASP A 106 -6.14 -6.04 -13.79
CA ASP A 106 -7.23 -7.00 -13.64
C ASP A 106 -7.00 -8.26 -14.49
N GLU A 107 -6.50 -8.10 -15.70
CA GLU A 107 -6.09 -9.24 -16.53
C GLU A 107 -4.93 -10.00 -15.87
N ARG A 108 -3.89 -9.29 -15.45
CA ARG A 108 -2.71 -9.87 -14.79
C ARG A 108 -3.05 -10.62 -13.52
N VAL A 109 -3.88 -10.04 -12.63
CA VAL A 109 -4.24 -10.68 -11.36
C VAL A 109 -5.11 -11.92 -11.55
N ARG A 110 -5.98 -11.92 -12.56
CA ARG A 110 -6.79 -13.11 -12.90
C ARG A 110 -5.91 -14.25 -13.40
N ASP A 111 -4.95 -13.95 -14.26
CA ASP A 111 -4.00 -14.93 -14.77
C ASP A 111 -3.14 -15.52 -13.64
N VAL A 112 -2.58 -14.67 -12.78
CA VAL A 112 -1.80 -15.08 -11.61
C VAL A 112 -2.64 -15.94 -10.66
N ALA A 113 -3.87 -15.52 -10.36
CA ALA A 113 -4.76 -16.26 -9.47
C ALA A 113 -5.14 -17.64 -10.05
N ALA A 114 -5.43 -17.72 -11.35
CA ALA A 114 -5.73 -18.99 -12.02
C ALA A 114 -4.55 -19.96 -11.93
N GLN A 115 -3.32 -19.48 -12.16
CA GLN A 115 -2.11 -20.32 -12.10
C GLN A 115 -1.76 -20.77 -10.67
N LEU A 116 -2.14 -19.98 -9.65
CA LEU A 116 -1.91 -20.26 -8.24
C LEU A 116 -3.09 -21.00 -7.56
N GLY A 117 -4.21 -21.20 -8.27
CA GLY A 117 -5.43 -21.80 -7.71
C GLY A 117 -6.09 -20.93 -6.63
N LEU A 118 -6.03 -19.59 -6.77
CA LEU A 118 -6.60 -18.65 -5.83
C LEU A 118 -7.99 -18.20 -6.28
N GLU A 119 -8.94 -18.18 -5.35
CA GLU A 119 -10.23 -17.54 -5.55
C GLU A 119 -10.10 -16.03 -5.42
N LEU A 120 -10.76 -15.29 -6.33
CA LEU A 120 -10.76 -13.83 -6.35
C LEU A 120 -12.13 -13.28 -5.97
N PRO A 121 -12.18 -12.16 -5.22
CA PRO A 121 -13.42 -11.46 -4.96
C PRO A 121 -14.04 -10.95 -6.27
N ASN A 122 -15.38 -10.92 -6.32
CA ASN A 122 -16.16 -10.43 -7.45
C ASN A 122 -16.91 -9.12 -7.15
N GLN A 123 -16.81 -8.63 -5.91
CA GLN A 123 -17.43 -7.39 -5.45
C GLN A 123 -16.39 -6.52 -4.73
N PRO A 124 -16.49 -5.19 -4.83
CA PRO A 124 -15.71 -4.27 -4.01
C PRO A 124 -15.99 -4.48 -2.53
N SER A 125 -15.03 -4.14 -1.67
CA SER A 125 -15.24 -4.10 -0.23
C SER A 125 -16.31 -3.06 0.16
N GLU A 126 -16.82 -3.13 1.39
CA GLU A 126 -17.78 -2.16 1.89
C GLU A 126 -17.23 -0.72 1.84
N GLN A 127 -15.99 -0.52 2.26
CA GLN A 127 -15.30 0.77 2.17
C GLN A 127 -15.20 1.28 0.73
N GLN A 128 -14.87 0.42 -0.23
CA GLN A 128 -14.76 0.78 -1.64
C GLN A 128 -16.12 1.13 -2.25
N ARG A 129 -17.18 0.41 -1.86
CA ARG A 129 -18.57 0.78 -2.24
C ARG A 129 -18.98 2.14 -1.68
N ALA A 130 -18.59 2.44 -0.42
CA ALA A 130 -18.84 3.75 0.18
C ALA A 130 -18.10 4.87 -0.57
N TRP A 131 -16.86 4.66 -0.99
CA TRP A 131 -16.12 5.61 -1.82
C TRP A 131 -16.79 5.83 -3.18
N LEU A 132 -17.21 4.77 -3.87
CA LEU A 132 -17.96 4.89 -5.12
C LEU A 132 -19.28 5.66 -4.95
N ALA A 133 -20.00 5.41 -3.87
CA ALA A 133 -21.24 6.15 -3.56
C ALA A 133 -20.96 7.65 -3.33
N THR A 134 -19.87 7.96 -2.59
CA THR A 134 -19.42 9.33 -2.38
C THR A 134 -19.11 10.03 -3.71
N LEU A 135 -18.34 9.38 -4.60
CA LEU A 135 -18.03 9.92 -5.92
C LEU A 135 -19.27 10.08 -6.78
N SER A 136 -20.19 9.11 -6.74
CA SER A 136 -21.42 9.15 -7.55
C SER A 136 -22.35 10.30 -7.15
N SER A 137 -22.39 10.66 -5.87
CA SER A 137 -23.21 11.76 -5.35
C SER A 137 -22.59 13.14 -5.50
N ALA A 138 -21.27 13.24 -5.70
CA ALA A 138 -20.56 14.50 -5.85
C ALA A 138 -20.69 15.05 -7.29
N HIS A 139 -20.60 16.38 -7.43
CA HIS A 139 -20.68 17.06 -8.72
C HIS A 139 -19.67 18.21 -8.83
N GLY A 140 -19.32 18.57 -10.07
CA GLY A 140 -18.46 19.72 -10.36
C GLY A 140 -17.12 19.64 -9.62
N ARG A 141 -16.65 20.77 -9.10
CA ARG A 141 -15.37 20.84 -8.37
C ARG A 141 -15.33 19.94 -7.14
N GLN A 142 -16.47 19.73 -6.47
CA GLN A 142 -16.53 18.82 -5.32
C GLN A 142 -16.19 17.39 -5.74
N TYR A 143 -16.73 16.94 -6.88
CA TYR A 143 -16.37 15.65 -7.47
C TYR A 143 -14.87 15.54 -7.72
N ASP A 144 -14.29 16.52 -8.42
CA ASP A 144 -12.86 16.52 -8.76
C ASP A 144 -11.98 16.43 -7.51
N THR A 145 -12.31 17.22 -6.48
CA THR A 145 -11.56 17.22 -5.22
C THR A 145 -11.68 15.89 -4.48
N GLN A 146 -12.89 15.32 -4.40
CA GLN A 146 -13.10 14.01 -3.75
C GLN A 146 -12.41 12.89 -4.51
N PHE A 147 -12.51 12.89 -5.85
CA PHE A 147 -11.81 11.93 -6.69
C PHE A 147 -10.30 11.95 -6.41
N ALA A 148 -9.66 13.12 -6.54
CA ALA A 148 -8.22 13.24 -6.35
C ALA A 148 -7.78 12.76 -4.96
N ASN A 149 -8.48 13.15 -3.88
CA ASN A 149 -8.06 12.83 -2.52
C ASN A 149 -8.35 11.39 -2.10
N ILE A 150 -9.51 10.84 -2.46
CA ILE A 150 -9.85 9.45 -2.16
C ILE A 150 -8.88 8.49 -2.87
N LEU A 151 -8.67 8.69 -4.17
CA LEU A 151 -7.80 7.83 -4.97
C LEU A 151 -6.33 8.00 -4.52
N ARG A 152 -5.85 9.23 -4.33
CA ARG A 152 -4.47 9.47 -3.87
C ARG A 152 -4.19 8.82 -2.51
N GLY A 153 -5.13 8.93 -1.56
CA GLY A 153 -5.02 8.29 -0.25
C GLY A 153 -5.00 6.76 -0.34
N ALA A 154 -5.84 6.17 -1.20
CA ALA A 154 -5.87 4.72 -1.43
C ALA A 154 -4.54 4.23 -2.05
N HIS A 155 -4.03 4.93 -3.08
CA HIS A 155 -2.77 4.60 -3.75
C HIS A 155 -1.56 4.70 -2.81
N GLY A 156 -1.51 5.70 -1.92
CA GLY A 156 -0.44 5.80 -0.92
C GLY A 156 -0.37 4.60 0.03
N LYS A 157 -1.53 4.09 0.45
CA LYS A 157 -1.61 2.90 1.31
C LYS A 157 -1.18 1.62 0.58
N VAL A 158 -1.63 1.44 -0.66
CA VAL A 158 -1.31 0.24 -1.44
C VAL A 158 0.15 0.23 -1.88
N PHE A 159 0.76 1.41 -2.11
CA PHE A 159 2.17 1.52 -2.48
C PHE A 159 3.10 0.89 -1.44
N GLY A 160 2.83 1.12 -0.15
CA GLY A 160 3.56 0.48 0.94
C GLY A 160 3.44 -1.06 0.92
N LEU A 161 2.24 -1.59 0.64
CA LEU A 161 2.02 -3.03 0.53
C LEU A 161 2.78 -3.62 -0.68
N VAL A 162 2.73 -2.96 -1.84
CA VAL A 162 3.47 -3.38 -3.05
C VAL A 162 4.96 -3.49 -2.76
N ALA A 163 5.55 -2.47 -2.12
CA ALA A 163 6.96 -2.46 -1.75
C ALA A 163 7.29 -3.62 -0.79
N GLN A 164 6.46 -3.86 0.22
CA GLN A 164 6.64 -4.96 1.17
C GLN A 164 6.58 -6.33 0.48
N VAL A 165 5.60 -6.55 -0.37
CA VAL A 165 5.47 -7.81 -1.13
C VAL A 165 6.66 -7.98 -2.06
N ARG A 166 7.03 -6.95 -2.81
CA ARG A 166 8.16 -6.99 -3.74
C ARG A 166 9.48 -7.34 -3.04
N ALA A 167 9.69 -6.84 -1.82
CA ALA A 167 10.87 -7.13 -1.03
C ALA A 167 10.91 -8.56 -0.48
N ASN A 168 9.75 -9.15 -0.14
CA ASN A 168 9.68 -10.38 0.65
C ASN A 168 9.20 -11.61 -0.11
N THR A 169 8.46 -11.46 -1.22
CA THR A 169 7.91 -12.61 -1.94
C THR A 169 8.99 -13.49 -2.56
N ARG A 170 8.83 -14.79 -2.43
CA ARG A 170 9.64 -15.82 -3.10
C ARG A 170 8.91 -16.50 -4.25
N ASN A 171 7.66 -16.09 -4.51
CA ASN A 171 6.85 -16.58 -5.62
C ASN A 171 7.08 -15.71 -6.86
N SER A 172 7.48 -16.31 -7.98
CA SER A 172 7.84 -15.58 -9.20
C SER A 172 6.65 -14.90 -9.87
N LEU A 173 5.45 -15.48 -9.82
CA LEU A 173 4.23 -14.85 -10.37
C LEU A 173 3.81 -13.63 -9.55
N VAL A 174 3.84 -13.76 -8.22
CA VAL A 174 3.51 -12.65 -7.33
C VAL A 174 4.53 -11.53 -7.45
N ARG A 175 5.82 -11.87 -7.65
CA ARG A 175 6.88 -10.89 -7.91
C ARG A 175 6.60 -10.09 -9.17
N GLY A 176 6.26 -10.77 -10.28
CA GLY A 176 5.90 -10.10 -11.53
C GLY A 176 4.67 -9.20 -11.37
N LEU A 177 3.63 -9.69 -10.70
CA LEU A 177 2.44 -8.87 -10.40
C LEU A 177 2.78 -7.64 -9.53
N ALA A 178 3.72 -7.78 -8.58
CA ALA A 178 4.15 -6.67 -7.74
C ALA A 178 4.97 -5.62 -8.54
N ASP A 179 5.76 -6.05 -9.52
CA ASP A 179 6.46 -5.14 -10.43
C ASP A 179 5.47 -4.36 -11.31
N ASP A 180 4.48 -5.04 -11.89
CA ASP A 180 3.40 -4.44 -12.68
C ASP A 180 2.60 -3.43 -11.82
N ALA A 181 2.21 -3.85 -10.61
CA ALA A 181 1.47 -2.98 -9.68
C ALA A 181 2.29 -1.77 -9.24
N ASN A 182 3.60 -1.92 -9.01
CA ASN A 182 4.46 -0.80 -8.64
C ASN A 182 4.48 0.29 -9.70
N THR A 183 4.61 -0.10 -10.96
CA THR A 183 4.60 0.81 -12.11
C THR A 183 3.26 1.53 -12.22
N THR A 184 2.16 0.79 -12.17
CA THR A 184 0.79 1.33 -12.27
C THR A 184 0.46 2.27 -11.12
N VAL A 185 0.79 1.89 -9.88
CA VAL A 185 0.50 2.72 -8.68
C VAL A 185 1.29 4.03 -8.72
N LEU A 186 2.55 3.99 -9.14
CA LEU A 186 3.38 5.20 -9.25
C LEU A 186 2.85 6.15 -10.33
N ASP A 187 2.44 5.62 -11.49
CA ASP A 187 1.79 6.40 -12.54
C ASP A 187 0.51 7.07 -12.02
N HIS A 188 -0.37 6.31 -11.39
CA HIS A 188 -1.61 6.83 -10.83
C HIS A 188 -1.39 7.91 -9.75
N ILE A 189 -0.41 7.72 -8.86
CA ILE A 189 -0.01 8.76 -7.89
C ILE A 189 0.38 10.03 -8.63
N THR A 190 1.22 9.92 -9.66
CA THR A 190 1.73 11.06 -10.42
C THR A 190 0.61 11.84 -11.11
N VAL A 191 -0.31 11.16 -11.80
CA VAL A 191 -1.41 11.84 -12.50
C VAL A 191 -2.46 12.41 -11.55
N LEU A 192 -2.70 11.76 -10.40
CA LEU A 192 -3.59 12.29 -9.35
C LEU A 192 -3.01 13.58 -8.73
N GLU A 193 -1.71 13.60 -8.44
CA GLU A 193 -1.02 14.80 -7.93
C GLU A 193 -0.99 15.93 -8.97
N ALA A 194 -0.84 15.60 -10.25
CA ALA A 194 -0.90 16.56 -11.35
C ALA A 194 -2.28 17.25 -11.51
N THR A 195 -3.34 16.75 -10.86
CA THR A 195 -4.63 17.46 -10.80
C THR A 195 -4.55 18.77 -10.02
N GLY A 196 -3.56 18.93 -9.13
CA GLY A 196 -3.42 20.07 -8.22
C GLY A 196 -4.50 20.14 -7.13
N LEU A 197 -5.25 19.05 -6.90
CA LEU A 197 -6.37 18.98 -5.96
C LEU A 197 -6.07 18.14 -4.72
N VAL A 198 -4.89 17.52 -4.65
CA VAL A 198 -4.49 16.67 -3.53
C VAL A 198 -4.18 17.49 -2.30
N ASP A 199 -4.81 17.16 -1.18
CA ASP A 199 -4.53 17.72 0.14
C ASP A 199 -3.39 16.93 0.82
N PHE A 200 -2.15 17.38 0.60
CA PHE A 200 -0.96 16.75 1.19
C PHE A 200 -0.90 16.90 2.71
N ASP A 201 -1.49 17.96 3.27
CA ASP A 201 -1.55 18.11 4.72
C ASP A 201 -2.48 17.08 5.36
N ALA A 202 -3.61 16.77 4.72
CA ALA A 202 -4.47 15.68 5.14
C ALA A 202 -3.76 14.32 5.06
N LEU A 203 -3.05 14.05 3.96
CA LEU A 203 -2.27 12.82 3.81
C LEU A 203 -1.19 12.69 4.89
N ALA A 204 -0.49 13.77 5.22
CA ALA A 204 0.52 13.79 6.27
C ALA A 204 -0.10 13.52 7.65
N ARG A 205 -1.25 14.11 7.96
CA ARG A 205 -1.99 13.86 9.22
C ARG A 205 -2.45 12.40 9.31
N ASP A 206 -2.99 11.84 8.24
CA ASP A 206 -3.42 10.44 8.19
C ASP A 206 -2.25 9.48 8.42
N ALA A 207 -1.10 9.74 7.79
CA ALA A 207 0.12 8.96 7.96
C ALA A 207 0.65 9.03 9.39
N ALA A 208 0.68 10.23 10.00
CA ALA A 208 1.08 10.41 11.39
C ALA A 208 0.14 9.68 12.36
N SER A 209 -1.17 9.72 12.12
CA SER A 209 -2.17 9.03 12.93
C SER A 209 -2.04 7.51 12.84
N ALA A 210 -1.74 6.98 11.66
CA ALA A 210 -1.52 5.55 11.45
C ALA A 210 -0.21 5.05 12.07
N SER A 211 0.78 5.93 12.24
CA SER A 211 2.10 5.62 12.81
C SER A 211 2.18 5.91 14.32
N ALA A 212 1.18 6.57 14.90
CA ALA A 212 1.18 6.87 16.32
C ALA A 212 1.12 5.56 17.13
N PRO A 213 2.06 5.32 18.06
CA PRO A 213 1.93 4.21 18.99
C PRO A 213 0.64 4.39 19.79
N PRO A 214 -0.04 3.29 20.20
CA PRO A 214 -1.20 3.39 21.09
C PRO A 214 -0.78 4.22 22.29
N LEU A 215 -1.62 5.22 22.66
CA LEU A 215 -1.39 6.07 23.83
C LEU A 215 -1.16 5.18 25.05
N THR A 216 0.08 4.89 25.37
CA THR A 216 0.45 4.33 26.65
C THR A 216 0.17 5.40 27.67
N VAL A 217 -0.73 5.10 28.62
CA VAL A 217 -0.95 5.92 29.80
C VAL A 217 0.43 6.26 30.36
N SER A 218 0.72 7.57 30.45
CA SER A 218 1.99 8.06 31.03
C SER A 218 2.26 7.31 32.31
N PRO A 219 3.42 6.75 32.56
CA PRO A 219 3.74 6.17 33.85
C PRO A 219 3.58 7.27 34.91
N ALA A 220 3.01 6.90 36.06
CA ALA A 220 2.88 7.80 37.20
C ALA A 220 4.26 8.41 37.50
N PRO A 221 4.34 9.69 37.90
CA PRO A 221 5.60 10.30 38.23
C PRO A 221 6.29 9.48 39.35
N PRO A 222 7.61 9.26 39.27
CA PRO A 222 8.33 8.52 40.30
C PRO A 222 8.18 9.21 41.66
N GLY A 223 7.98 8.39 42.71
CA GLY A 223 7.94 8.85 44.07
C GLY A 223 9.26 9.52 44.49
N PRO A 224 9.30 10.28 45.60
CA PRO A 224 10.40 11.19 45.93
C PRO A 224 11.69 10.55 46.46
N GLU A 225 11.99 9.29 46.18
CA GLU A 225 13.12 8.56 46.78
C GLU A 225 14.08 7.90 45.76
N ASP A 226 14.29 8.45 44.60
CA ASP A 226 15.44 8.03 43.79
C ASP A 226 16.13 9.25 43.19
N SER A 227 17.17 9.73 43.86
CA SER A 227 18.08 10.71 43.31
C SER A 227 18.86 10.06 42.12
N PRO A 228 18.76 10.62 40.93
CA PRO A 228 19.46 10.06 39.79
C PRO A 228 20.98 10.25 39.96
N SER A 229 21.71 9.16 39.79
CA SER A 229 23.19 9.21 39.58
C SER A 229 23.49 10.13 38.39
N PRO A 230 24.57 10.92 38.45
CA PRO A 230 24.91 11.83 37.37
C PRO A 230 25.11 11.07 36.05
N PRO A 231 24.67 11.62 34.93
CA PRO A 231 24.78 10.94 33.64
C PRO A 231 26.27 10.77 33.26
N VAL A 232 26.63 9.52 32.94
CA VAL A 232 27.92 9.22 32.34
C VAL A 232 27.92 9.83 30.93
N PRO A 233 28.95 10.62 30.54
CA PRO A 233 29.02 11.16 29.17
C PRO A 233 29.03 10.03 28.16
N ALA A 234 28.02 9.99 27.27
CA ALA A 234 28.04 9.06 26.14
C ALA A 234 29.16 9.44 25.19
N THR A 235 30.10 8.53 25.01
CA THR A 235 31.11 8.66 23.95
C THR A 235 30.38 8.59 22.61
N PRO A 236 30.52 9.58 21.70
CA PRO A 236 29.87 9.48 20.41
C PRO A 236 30.38 8.29 19.64
N SER A 237 29.51 7.38 19.28
CA SER A 237 29.82 6.31 18.33
C SER A 237 30.22 6.95 16.98
N PRO A 238 31.26 6.47 16.32
CA PRO A 238 31.59 6.96 14.98
C PRO A 238 30.39 6.70 14.05
N ALA A 239 30.00 7.72 13.29
CA ALA A 239 28.95 7.61 12.31
C ALA A 239 29.31 6.50 11.29
N PRO A 240 28.38 5.61 10.95
CA PRO A 240 28.65 4.60 9.94
C PRO A 240 28.91 5.28 8.60
N SER A 241 30.08 5.01 8.03
CA SER A 241 30.44 5.48 6.69
C SER A 241 29.73 4.61 5.66
N TYR A 242 28.64 5.10 5.09
CA TYR A 242 28.00 4.45 3.94
C TYR A 242 28.65 4.97 2.66
N SER A 243 29.40 4.12 1.98
CA SER A 243 29.76 4.35 0.58
C SER A 243 28.60 3.90 -0.28
N LEU A 244 27.99 4.84 -1.02
CA LEU A 244 27.03 4.47 -2.05
C LEU A 244 27.78 3.66 -3.12
N PRO A 245 27.21 2.56 -3.63
CA PRO A 245 27.75 1.89 -4.79
C PRO A 245 27.81 2.88 -5.96
N PRO A 246 28.84 2.76 -6.85
CA PRO A 246 28.92 3.62 -8.03
C PRO A 246 27.64 3.51 -8.84
N ALA A 247 27.16 4.65 -9.36
CA ALA A 247 26.00 4.68 -10.23
C ALA A 247 26.22 3.67 -11.38
N ALA A 248 25.21 2.84 -11.63
CA ALA A 248 25.23 1.94 -12.78
C ALA A 248 25.44 2.80 -14.04
N THR A 249 26.56 2.60 -14.71
CA THR A 249 26.78 3.16 -16.04
C THR A 249 25.68 2.62 -16.94
N GLY A 250 24.92 3.53 -17.58
CA GLY A 250 23.88 3.16 -18.54
C GLY A 250 24.45 2.24 -19.64
N PRO A 251 23.58 1.57 -20.38
CA PRO A 251 24.01 0.68 -21.46
C PRO A 251 24.92 1.44 -22.44
N PRO A 252 25.93 0.77 -23.05
CA PRO A 252 26.82 1.39 -24.01
C PRO A 252 26.00 2.05 -25.12
N GLN A 253 26.27 3.31 -25.42
CA GLN A 253 25.76 3.94 -26.63
C GLN A 253 26.33 3.16 -27.82
N GLU A 254 25.46 2.56 -28.63
CA GLU A 254 25.84 2.05 -29.93
C GLU A 254 26.37 3.21 -30.77
N ASP A 255 27.64 3.09 -31.11
CA ASP A 255 28.38 3.99 -31.98
C ASP A 255 27.82 3.82 -33.41
N ASP A 256 26.97 4.78 -33.80
CA ASP A 256 26.37 4.85 -35.13
C ASP A 256 27.50 5.21 -36.16
N ARG A 257 28.35 4.24 -36.45
CA ARG A 257 29.29 4.32 -37.59
C ARG A 257 28.50 4.14 -38.89
N ARG A 258 28.13 5.26 -39.47
CA ARG A 258 27.74 5.34 -40.87
C ARG A 258 28.90 4.87 -41.69
N GLU A 259 28.80 3.67 -42.26
CA GLU A 259 29.65 3.26 -43.39
C GLU A 259 29.20 4.02 -44.64
N ASP A 260 30.05 4.95 -45.07
CA ASP A 260 30.03 5.54 -46.40
C ASP A 260 30.30 4.44 -47.44
N GLY A 261 29.24 3.96 -48.10
CA GLY A 261 29.35 3.09 -49.28
C GLY A 261 29.60 3.88 -50.56
N PRO A 262 30.41 3.36 -51.49
CA PRO A 262 30.91 4.11 -52.62
C PRO A 262 29.88 4.31 -53.74
N LYS A 263 29.97 5.49 -54.37
CA LYS A 263 29.35 5.87 -55.64
C LYS A 263 29.90 5.04 -56.78
N GLY A 264 29.04 4.42 -57.58
CA GLY A 264 29.31 3.91 -58.93
C GLY A 264 28.00 3.88 -59.70
N ALA A 265 27.84 4.67 -60.58
CA ALA A 265 28.06 5.00 -61.98
C ALA A 265 27.23 4.12 -62.95
N ASP A 266 26.52 4.85 -63.80
CA ASP A 266 26.07 4.53 -65.15
C ASP A 266 24.83 3.66 -65.39
N GLY A 267 23.87 4.36 -66.09
CA GLY A 267 22.70 3.85 -66.77
C GLY A 267 23.03 2.96 -68.04
N PRO A 268 22.17 2.69 -69.02
CA PRO A 268 21.05 3.50 -69.53
C PRO A 268 19.75 2.77 -69.92
N LYS A 269 18.69 3.55 -70.18
CA LYS A 269 17.64 3.44 -71.22
C LYS A 269 17.11 2.07 -71.75
N GLY A 270 15.80 2.00 -71.72
CA GLY A 270 14.97 1.18 -72.59
C GLY A 270 13.58 1.05 -72.09
N ALA A 271 12.65 1.81 -72.45
CA ALA A 271 11.70 1.93 -73.50
C ALA A 271 10.69 0.77 -73.60
N SER A 272 9.42 1.19 -73.62
CA SER A 272 8.30 0.62 -74.40
C SER A 272 7.41 -0.44 -73.71
N SER A 273 6.22 -0.09 -73.41
CA SER A 273 4.94 -0.12 -74.13
C SER A 273 4.04 -1.34 -73.81
N ARG A 274 2.76 -0.97 -73.49
CA ARG A 274 1.51 -1.68 -73.85
C ARG A 274 1.25 -3.04 -73.19
N SER A 275 0.24 -3.19 -72.47
CA SER A 275 -1.19 -3.21 -72.84
C SER A 275 -2.05 -3.07 -71.60
#